data_3ed7f62586243a7b465a24f79e7dd941
#
_entry.id   3ed7f62586243a7b465a24f79e7dd941
#
_cell.length_a   1.000
_cell.length_b   1.000
_cell.length_c   1.000
_cell.angle_alpha   90.00
_cell.angle_beta   90.00
_cell.angle_gamma   90.00
#
_symmetry.space_group_name_H-M   'P 1'
#
loop_
_entity.id
_entity.type
_entity.pdbx_description
1 polymer ?
#
loop_
_entity_poly.entity_id
_entity_poly.type
_entity_poly.pdbx_seq_one_letter_code
_entity_poly.pdbx_strand_id
1 'polypeptide(L)'
;MRYAVDLGNSAAKAALLDGAVVRLPAPADPRDAVAWSGVAAELIAAIRADAQRAGEPATLRVASVVPAGTEALKAAAASASIAAEFVSVADVPLELALTPPAQIGIDRLLAAWLAFTEFGAPRGRGAIAVTLGTALTLTCVDRSGRLIGGAIAPSPVLASRALASGAAALPLVAIYDESPDLAGPIGADTAEALGSGILRGARGALTALIAESIEEMTRRDPGAPTPA
;
A
#
# COMPACT_ATOMS: atom_id res chain seq x y z
N MET A 1 -24.69 2.66 3.11
CA MET A 1 -23.40 3.38 3.12
C MET A 1 -22.29 2.48 2.62
N ARG A 2 -21.41 2.93 1.71
CA ARG A 2 -20.32 2.10 1.14
C ARG A 2 -19.00 2.42 1.85
N TYR A 3 -18.32 1.38 2.31
CA TYR A 3 -17.01 1.46 2.93
C TYR A 3 -15.96 0.79 2.03
N ALA A 4 -14.90 1.51 1.72
CA ALA A 4 -13.70 0.91 1.14
C ALA A 4 -12.81 0.39 2.27
N VAL A 5 -12.40 -0.88 2.18
CA VAL A 5 -11.55 -1.53 3.18
C VAL A 5 -10.26 -2.01 2.52
N ASP A 6 -9.13 -1.69 3.15
CA ASP A 6 -7.80 -2.15 2.77
C ASP A 6 -7.20 -2.97 3.91
N LEU A 7 -6.96 -4.26 3.67
CA LEU A 7 -6.27 -5.16 4.60
C LEU A 7 -4.84 -5.38 4.13
N GLY A 8 -3.93 -4.58 4.67
CA GLY A 8 -2.50 -4.66 4.42
C GLY A 8 -1.72 -5.33 5.55
N ASN A 9 -0.45 -5.67 5.29
CA ASN A 9 0.43 -6.31 6.27
C ASN A 9 0.77 -5.44 7.50
N SER A 10 0.55 -4.12 7.44
CA SER A 10 0.86 -3.19 8.54
C SER A 10 -0.37 -2.55 9.17
N ALA A 11 -1.51 -2.54 8.49
CA ALA A 11 -2.73 -1.94 8.99
C ALA A 11 -3.97 -2.47 8.24
N ALA A 12 -5.09 -2.54 8.96
CA ALA A 12 -6.43 -2.59 8.39
C ALA A 12 -6.98 -1.15 8.37
N LYS A 13 -7.55 -0.75 7.24
CA LYS A 13 -8.13 0.59 7.06
C LYS A 13 -9.53 0.49 6.51
N ALA A 14 -10.41 1.34 6.97
CA ALA A 14 -11.74 1.52 6.37
C ALA A 14 -12.01 3.02 6.19
N ALA A 15 -12.50 3.37 5.02
CA ALA A 15 -12.88 4.75 4.69
C ALA A 15 -14.29 4.78 4.13
N LEU A 16 -15.05 5.78 4.51
CA LEU A 16 -16.22 6.23 3.77
C LEU A 16 -15.76 6.87 2.46
N LEU A 17 -16.57 6.82 1.41
CA LEU A 17 -16.22 7.46 0.14
C LEU A 17 -16.00 8.97 0.29
N ASP A 18 -16.60 9.59 1.33
CA ASP A 18 -16.58 11.03 1.61
C ASP A 18 -16.20 11.39 3.05
N GLY A 19 -15.57 10.49 3.84
CA GLY A 19 -15.42 10.70 5.28
C GLY A 19 -14.13 10.23 5.91
N ALA A 20 -14.17 10.10 7.23
CA ALA A 20 -13.02 9.75 8.06
C ALA A 20 -12.49 8.33 7.78
N VAL A 21 -11.18 8.17 7.95
CA VAL A 21 -10.51 6.87 7.83
C VAL A 21 -10.33 6.25 9.22
N VAL A 22 -10.93 5.07 9.42
CA VAL A 22 -10.60 4.19 10.56
C VAL A 22 -9.34 3.42 10.20
N ARG A 23 -8.33 3.45 11.06
CA ARG A 23 -7.08 2.73 10.89
C ARG A 23 -6.75 1.94 12.14
N LEU A 24 -6.63 0.63 12.00
CA LEU A 24 -6.22 -0.30 13.05
C LEU A 24 -4.87 -0.92 12.69
N PRO A 25 -3.96 -1.11 13.66
CA PRO A 25 -2.72 -1.81 13.39
C PRO A 25 -3.00 -3.27 13.00
N ALA A 26 -2.29 -3.78 12.01
CA ALA A 26 -2.30 -5.21 11.72
C ALA A 26 -1.58 -5.98 12.83
N PRO A 27 -1.89 -7.29 13.04
CA PRO A 27 -1.12 -8.15 13.91
C PRO A 27 0.37 -8.17 13.55
N ALA A 28 1.23 -8.35 14.55
CA ALA A 28 2.68 -8.43 14.36
C ALA A 28 3.07 -9.59 13.41
N ASP A 29 2.40 -10.72 13.55
CA ASP A 29 2.44 -11.79 12.55
C ASP A 29 1.17 -11.71 11.67
N PRO A 30 1.30 -11.40 10.37
CA PRO A 30 0.15 -11.32 9.46
C PRO A 30 -0.54 -12.67 9.21
N ARG A 31 0.02 -13.79 9.69
CA ARG A 31 -0.58 -15.14 9.61
C ARG A 31 -1.40 -15.49 10.86
N ASP A 32 -1.33 -14.68 11.90
CA ASP A 32 -2.08 -14.94 13.15
C ASP A 32 -3.58 -14.69 12.95
N ALA A 33 -4.31 -15.77 12.67
CA ALA A 33 -5.75 -15.72 12.45
C ALA A 33 -6.55 -15.27 13.68
N VAL A 34 -6.07 -15.57 14.90
CA VAL A 34 -6.76 -15.16 16.14
C VAL A 34 -6.65 -13.68 16.34
N ALA A 35 -5.45 -13.11 16.18
CA ALA A 35 -5.25 -11.68 16.26
C ALA A 35 -6.01 -10.92 15.16
N TRP A 36 -6.07 -11.45 13.93
CA TRP A 36 -6.88 -10.87 12.86
C TRP A 36 -8.38 -10.89 13.16
N SER A 37 -8.89 -11.90 13.87
CA SER A 37 -10.30 -11.92 14.29
C SER A 37 -10.65 -10.75 15.21
N GLY A 38 -9.73 -10.36 16.10
CA GLY A 38 -9.87 -9.17 16.93
C GLY A 38 -9.91 -7.87 16.11
N VAL A 39 -8.95 -7.70 15.18
CA VAL A 39 -8.88 -6.53 14.29
C VAL A 39 -10.15 -6.42 13.43
N ALA A 40 -10.60 -7.54 12.85
CA ALA A 40 -11.78 -7.56 12.01
C ALA A 40 -13.06 -7.20 12.82
N ALA A 41 -13.20 -7.72 14.04
CA ALA A 41 -14.33 -7.40 14.90
C ALA A 41 -14.37 -5.91 15.27
N GLU A 42 -13.22 -5.32 15.61
CA GLU A 42 -13.11 -3.89 15.92
C GLU A 42 -13.44 -3.02 14.69
N LEU A 43 -12.91 -3.39 13.51
CA LEU A 43 -13.20 -2.68 12.26
C LEU A 43 -14.69 -2.71 11.91
N ILE A 44 -15.32 -3.88 12.01
CA ILE A 44 -16.76 -4.04 11.76
C ILE A 44 -17.58 -3.28 12.80
N ALA A 45 -17.18 -3.26 14.07
CA ALA A 45 -17.87 -2.48 15.10
C ALA A 45 -17.83 -0.97 14.80
N ALA A 46 -16.68 -0.45 14.39
CA ALA A 46 -16.54 0.96 14.00
C ALA A 46 -17.41 1.31 12.78
N ILE A 47 -17.38 0.49 11.73
CA ILE A 47 -18.21 0.67 10.53
C ILE A 47 -19.71 0.62 10.88
N ARG A 48 -20.10 -0.35 11.70
CA ARG A 48 -21.51 -0.50 12.12
C ARG A 48 -22.01 0.70 12.93
N ALA A 49 -21.19 1.20 13.85
CA ALA A 49 -21.52 2.39 14.64
C ALA A 49 -21.69 3.63 13.74
N ASP A 50 -20.84 3.78 12.73
CA ASP A 50 -20.93 4.88 11.78
C ASP A 50 -22.16 4.78 10.88
N ALA A 51 -22.44 3.60 10.32
CA ALA A 51 -23.63 3.34 9.52
C ALA A 51 -24.93 3.56 10.31
N GLN A 52 -24.96 3.18 11.60
CA GLN A 52 -26.08 3.44 12.48
C GLN A 52 -26.32 4.93 12.72
N ARG A 53 -25.26 5.72 12.91
CA ARG A 53 -25.37 7.19 13.04
C ARG A 53 -25.92 7.84 11.75
N ALA A 54 -25.57 7.28 10.60
CA ALA A 54 -26.05 7.75 9.31
C ALA A 54 -27.47 7.26 8.95
N GLY A 55 -28.01 6.28 9.69
CA GLY A 55 -29.31 5.67 9.39
C GLY A 55 -29.34 4.83 8.11
N GLU A 56 -28.19 4.36 7.63
CA GLU A 56 -28.07 3.61 6.37
C GLU A 56 -27.37 2.25 6.58
N PRO A 57 -27.72 1.21 5.80
CA PRO A 57 -27.03 -0.07 5.85
C PRO A 57 -25.60 0.07 5.33
N ALA A 58 -24.66 -0.60 6.02
CA ALA A 58 -23.27 -0.68 5.57
C ALA A 58 -23.09 -1.76 4.47
N THR A 59 -22.24 -1.47 3.49
CA THR A 59 -21.70 -2.44 2.53
C THR A 59 -20.20 -2.22 2.39
N LEU A 60 -19.42 -3.29 2.20
CA LEU A 60 -17.96 -3.23 2.11
C LEU A 60 -17.50 -3.57 0.70
N ARG A 61 -16.51 -2.80 0.20
CA ARG A 61 -15.60 -3.21 -0.88
C ARG A 61 -14.22 -3.38 -0.30
N VAL A 62 -13.67 -4.58 -0.41
CA VAL A 62 -12.47 -4.99 0.33
C VAL A 62 -11.35 -5.34 -0.64
N ALA A 63 -10.23 -4.65 -0.52
CA ALA A 63 -8.95 -5.08 -1.06
C ALA A 63 -8.14 -5.74 0.06
N SER A 64 -7.56 -6.90 -0.18
CA SER A 64 -6.76 -7.60 0.82
C SER A 64 -5.57 -8.31 0.20
N VAL A 65 -4.41 -8.15 0.86
CA VAL A 65 -3.18 -8.91 0.57
C VAL A 65 -2.83 -9.86 1.73
N VAL A 66 -3.75 -10.02 2.71
CA VAL A 66 -3.54 -10.84 3.92
C VAL A 66 -4.62 -11.91 4.01
N PRO A 67 -4.32 -13.18 3.66
CA PRO A 67 -5.30 -14.26 3.67
C PRO A 67 -6.01 -14.44 5.03
N ALA A 68 -5.28 -14.44 6.14
CA ALA A 68 -5.87 -14.58 7.48
C ALA A 68 -6.82 -13.40 7.81
N GLY A 69 -6.45 -12.17 7.45
CA GLY A 69 -7.31 -10.99 7.59
C GLY A 69 -8.56 -11.06 6.72
N THR A 70 -8.43 -11.60 5.50
CA THR A 70 -9.56 -11.81 4.59
C THR A 70 -10.60 -12.73 5.21
N GLU A 71 -10.20 -13.89 5.71
CA GLU A 71 -11.13 -14.85 6.31
C GLU A 71 -11.75 -14.31 7.61
N ALA A 72 -10.95 -13.64 8.44
CA ALA A 72 -11.45 -12.99 9.65
C ALA A 72 -12.50 -11.91 9.33
N LEU A 73 -12.26 -11.07 8.33
CA LEU A 73 -13.21 -10.02 7.94
C LEU A 73 -14.48 -10.59 7.31
N LYS A 74 -14.39 -11.66 6.51
CA LYS A 74 -15.56 -12.38 5.99
C LYS A 74 -16.46 -12.86 7.12
N ALA A 75 -15.87 -13.53 8.13
CA ALA A 75 -16.60 -14.05 9.27
C ALA A 75 -17.25 -12.95 10.10
N ALA A 76 -16.52 -11.87 10.39
CA ALA A 76 -17.02 -10.73 11.16
C ALA A 76 -18.15 -9.98 10.43
N ALA A 77 -18.02 -9.74 9.12
CA ALA A 77 -19.04 -9.09 8.29
C ALA A 77 -20.31 -9.95 8.21
N ALA A 78 -20.18 -11.26 8.01
CA ALA A 78 -21.31 -12.18 7.98
C ALA A 78 -22.06 -12.19 9.32
N SER A 79 -21.34 -12.26 10.45
CA SER A 79 -21.93 -12.20 11.79
C SER A 79 -22.67 -10.89 12.07
N ALA A 80 -22.24 -9.80 11.45
CA ALA A 80 -22.87 -8.49 11.56
C ALA A 80 -23.97 -8.25 10.51
N SER A 81 -24.24 -9.21 9.61
CA SER A 81 -25.14 -9.08 8.46
C SER A 81 -24.75 -7.91 7.52
N ILE A 82 -23.47 -7.65 7.38
CA ILE A 82 -22.92 -6.63 6.47
C ILE A 82 -22.45 -7.32 5.19
N ALA A 83 -22.94 -6.87 4.05
CA ALA A 83 -22.49 -7.37 2.75
C ALA A 83 -21.04 -6.92 2.47
N ALA A 84 -20.17 -7.87 2.12
CA ALA A 84 -18.76 -7.60 1.82
C ALA A 84 -18.39 -8.22 0.47
N GLU A 85 -17.92 -7.37 -0.44
CA GLU A 85 -17.41 -7.74 -1.76
C GLU A 85 -15.89 -7.63 -1.75
N PHE A 86 -15.21 -8.74 -2.05
CA PHE A 86 -13.75 -8.79 -2.09
C PHE A 86 -13.26 -8.61 -3.52
N VAL A 87 -12.47 -7.56 -3.73
CA VAL A 87 -11.92 -7.22 -5.04
C VAL A 87 -10.80 -8.18 -5.38
N SER A 88 -10.88 -8.78 -6.55
CA SER A 88 -9.87 -9.66 -7.13
C SER A 88 -9.07 -8.94 -8.21
N VAL A 89 -7.98 -9.57 -8.66
CA VAL A 89 -7.18 -9.06 -9.78
C VAL A 89 -8.01 -8.95 -11.06
N ALA A 90 -8.97 -9.86 -11.27
CA ALA A 90 -9.84 -9.86 -12.46
C ALA A 90 -10.84 -8.70 -12.49
N ASP A 91 -11.12 -8.07 -11.36
CA ASP A 91 -12.05 -6.94 -11.25
C ASP A 91 -11.40 -5.60 -11.64
N VAL A 92 -10.09 -5.57 -11.81
CA VAL A 92 -9.35 -4.34 -12.15
C VAL A 92 -9.10 -4.30 -13.66
N PRO A 93 -9.58 -3.27 -14.36
CA PRO A 93 -9.52 -3.20 -15.83
C PRO A 93 -8.15 -2.73 -16.34
N LEU A 94 -7.09 -3.46 -15.96
CA LEU A 94 -5.75 -3.33 -16.51
C LEU A 94 -5.31 -4.66 -17.13
N GLU A 95 -4.74 -4.61 -18.32
CA GLU A 95 -4.05 -5.76 -18.90
C GLU A 95 -2.75 -6.03 -18.13
N LEU A 96 -2.52 -7.28 -17.72
CA LEU A 96 -1.31 -7.65 -17.00
C LEU A 96 -0.27 -8.24 -17.95
N ALA A 97 0.79 -7.50 -18.22
CA ALA A 97 1.96 -7.97 -18.99
C ALA A 97 3.06 -8.52 -18.07
N LEU A 98 2.67 -9.21 -17.00
CA LEU A 98 3.57 -9.81 -16.01
C LEU A 98 3.73 -11.31 -16.24
N THR A 99 4.84 -11.87 -15.74
CA THR A 99 5.10 -13.31 -15.82
C THR A 99 5.52 -13.84 -14.45
N PRO A 100 4.74 -14.69 -13.78
CA PRO A 100 3.33 -14.98 -14.01
C PRO A 100 2.40 -13.83 -13.54
N PRO A 101 1.27 -13.59 -14.21
CA PRO A 101 0.38 -12.45 -13.90
C PRO A 101 -0.21 -12.44 -12.49
N ALA A 102 -0.42 -13.64 -11.91
CA ALA A 102 -1.10 -13.82 -10.64
C ALA A 102 -0.31 -13.37 -9.39
N GLN A 103 0.91 -12.88 -9.54
CA GLN A 103 1.79 -12.52 -8.41
C GLN A 103 1.76 -11.04 -8.02
N ILE A 104 0.81 -10.26 -8.53
CA ILE A 104 0.68 -8.87 -8.09
C ILE A 104 -0.30 -8.74 -6.93
N GLY A 105 0.08 -8.01 -5.89
CA GLY A 105 -0.85 -7.63 -4.81
C GLY A 105 -1.95 -6.70 -5.34
N ILE A 106 -3.19 -6.95 -4.88
CA ILE A 106 -4.36 -6.15 -5.31
C ILE A 106 -4.21 -4.68 -4.93
N ASP A 107 -3.54 -4.37 -3.82
CA ASP A 107 -3.21 -3.01 -3.37
C ASP A 107 -2.36 -2.24 -4.40
N ARG A 108 -1.33 -2.89 -4.93
CA ARG A 108 -0.48 -2.33 -5.98
C ARG A 108 -1.23 -2.15 -7.30
N LEU A 109 -2.05 -3.13 -7.65
CA LEU A 109 -2.83 -3.11 -8.88
C LEU A 109 -3.87 -1.97 -8.86
N LEU A 110 -4.58 -1.79 -7.74
CA LEU A 110 -5.53 -0.68 -7.57
C LEU A 110 -4.85 0.68 -7.59
N ALA A 111 -3.69 0.82 -6.94
CA ALA A 111 -2.92 2.07 -6.98
C ALA A 111 -2.46 2.40 -8.41
N ALA A 112 -2.01 1.40 -9.17
CA ALA A 112 -1.59 1.55 -10.55
C ALA A 112 -2.77 1.91 -11.47
N TRP A 113 -3.91 1.26 -11.29
CA TRP A 113 -5.13 1.57 -12.01
C TRP A 113 -5.59 2.99 -11.76
N LEU A 114 -5.64 3.42 -10.51
CA LEU A 114 -6.00 4.80 -10.15
C LEU A 114 -5.05 5.82 -10.77
N ALA A 115 -3.74 5.60 -10.64
CA ALA A 115 -2.73 6.49 -11.22
C ALA A 115 -2.88 6.60 -12.75
N PHE A 116 -3.13 5.48 -13.42
CA PHE A 116 -3.34 5.48 -14.87
C PHE A 116 -4.64 6.19 -15.26
N THR A 117 -5.77 5.90 -14.62
CA THR A 117 -7.07 6.48 -14.97
C THR A 117 -7.16 7.97 -14.70
N GLU A 118 -6.53 8.45 -13.64
CA GLU A 118 -6.60 9.88 -13.25
C GLU A 118 -5.52 10.73 -13.92
N PHE A 119 -4.31 10.19 -14.12
CA PHE A 119 -3.16 10.98 -14.55
C PHE A 119 -2.56 10.54 -15.87
N GLY A 120 -2.64 9.25 -16.24
CA GLY A 120 -2.10 8.70 -17.46
C GLY A 120 -3.04 8.81 -18.65
N ALA A 121 -4.10 8.02 -18.64
CA ALA A 121 -5.06 7.87 -19.74
C ALA A 121 -5.63 9.20 -20.27
N PRO A 122 -6.05 10.16 -19.41
CA PRO A 122 -6.60 11.43 -19.93
C PRO A 122 -5.60 12.27 -20.71
N ARG A 123 -4.31 11.96 -20.61
CA ARG A 123 -3.20 12.68 -21.27
C ARG A 123 -2.49 11.81 -22.32
N GLY A 124 -3.05 10.64 -22.64
CA GLY A 124 -2.48 9.71 -23.63
C GLY A 124 -1.09 9.20 -23.29
N ARG A 125 -0.77 9.08 -21.99
CA ARG A 125 0.53 8.64 -21.49
C ARG A 125 0.41 7.50 -20.47
N GLY A 126 1.50 6.83 -20.19
CA GLY A 126 1.58 5.86 -19.09
C GLY A 126 1.55 6.51 -17.71
N ALA A 127 1.59 5.70 -16.68
CA ALA A 127 1.66 6.16 -15.29
C ALA A 127 2.60 5.30 -14.45
N ILE A 128 3.21 5.92 -13.45
CA ILE A 128 4.02 5.26 -12.42
C ILE A 128 3.34 5.52 -11.07
N ALA A 129 2.75 4.47 -10.50
CA ALA A 129 2.19 4.54 -9.15
C ALA A 129 3.29 4.23 -8.13
N VAL A 130 3.49 5.13 -7.18
CA VAL A 130 4.39 4.93 -6.04
C VAL A 130 3.55 4.72 -4.79
N THR A 131 3.79 3.63 -4.06
CA THR A 131 3.19 3.42 -2.75
C THR A 131 4.26 3.24 -1.69
N LEU A 132 4.05 3.84 -0.53
CA LEU A 132 4.91 3.75 0.63
C LEU A 132 4.11 3.21 1.82
N GLY A 133 4.29 1.91 2.08
CA GLY A 133 3.64 1.19 3.17
C GLY A 133 4.65 0.31 3.90
N THR A 134 4.35 -0.99 4.03
CA THR A 134 5.31 -2.00 4.52
C THR A 134 6.54 -2.06 3.61
N ALA A 135 6.34 -1.94 2.31
CA ALA A 135 7.40 -1.76 1.33
C ALA A 135 7.22 -0.43 0.58
N LEU A 136 8.29 0.06 -0.02
CA LEU A 136 8.26 1.06 -1.07
C LEU A 136 8.05 0.31 -2.38
N THR A 137 7.01 0.65 -3.14
CA THR A 137 6.78 0.01 -4.44
C THR A 137 6.57 1.03 -5.54
N LEU A 138 7.09 0.74 -6.73
CA LEU A 138 6.73 1.39 -7.97
C LEU A 138 5.96 0.38 -8.82
N THR A 139 4.93 0.84 -9.50
CA THR A 139 4.14 0.02 -10.43
C THR A 139 3.87 0.83 -11.68
N CYS A 140 4.32 0.30 -12.83
CA CYS A 140 4.32 1.01 -14.11
C CYS A 140 3.20 0.49 -15.02
N VAL A 141 2.42 1.40 -15.57
CA VAL A 141 1.37 1.14 -16.57
C VAL A 141 1.75 1.91 -17.84
N ASP A 142 1.77 1.24 -18.99
CA ASP A 142 2.04 1.89 -20.25
C ASP A 142 0.82 2.71 -20.76
N ARG A 143 1.00 3.48 -21.83
CA ARG A 143 -0.08 4.34 -22.37
C ARG A 143 -1.30 3.58 -22.91
N SER A 144 -1.16 2.29 -23.16
CA SER A 144 -2.28 1.43 -23.60
C SER A 144 -3.07 0.82 -22.45
N GLY A 145 -2.70 1.11 -21.19
CA GLY A 145 -3.33 0.54 -20.00
C GLY A 145 -2.82 -0.85 -19.64
N ARG A 146 -1.60 -1.21 -20.08
CA ARG A 146 -0.96 -2.47 -19.70
C ARG A 146 -0.03 -2.26 -18.52
N LEU A 147 -0.20 -3.03 -17.46
CA LEU A 147 0.72 -3.07 -16.34
C LEU A 147 1.96 -3.87 -16.76
N ILE A 148 3.09 -3.18 -16.87
CA ILE A 148 4.33 -3.71 -17.45
C ILE A 148 5.38 -4.11 -16.42
N GLY A 149 5.12 -3.90 -15.13
CA GLY A 149 6.04 -4.26 -14.05
C GLY A 149 6.26 -3.15 -13.04
N GLY A 150 7.43 -3.13 -12.43
CA GLY A 150 7.82 -2.13 -11.45
C GLY A 150 8.92 -2.62 -10.52
N ALA A 151 9.08 -1.94 -9.38
CA ALA A 151 10.11 -2.25 -8.38
C ALA A 151 9.50 -2.38 -6.98
N ILE A 152 10.16 -3.15 -6.12
CA ILE A 152 9.84 -3.27 -4.70
C ILE A 152 11.15 -3.08 -3.93
N ALA A 153 11.14 -2.15 -2.97
CA ALA A 153 12.26 -1.87 -2.09
C ALA A 153 11.78 -1.82 -0.62
N PRO A 154 12.68 -1.94 0.34
CA PRO A 154 12.33 -1.76 1.74
C PRO A 154 11.79 -0.34 2.00
N SER A 155 10.67 -0.24 2.73
CA SER A 155 10.29 1.06 3.27
C SER A 155 11.29 1.49 4.37
N PRO A 156 11.33 2.79 4.73
CA PRO A 156 12.18 3.24 5.83
C PRO A 156 11.94 2.48 7.15
N VAL A 157 10.67 2.16 7.47
CA VAL A 157 10.33 1.38 8.67
C VAL A 157 10.85 -0.06 8.57
N LEU A 158 10.69 -0.69 7.41
CA LEU A 158 11.19 -2.04 7.20
C LEU A 158 12.72 -2.07 7.24
N ALA A 159 13.40 -1.07 6.68
CA ALA A 159 14.84 -0.95 6.72
C ALA A 159 15.37 -0.77 8.17
N SER A 160 14.71 0.07 8.98
CA SER A 160 15.05 0.24 10.40
C SER A 160 14.91 -1.07 11.17
N ARG A 161 13.81 -1.80 10.99
CA ARG A 161 13.60 -3.10 11.64
C ARG A 161 14.62 -4.14 11.18
N ALA A 162 14.95 -4.18 9.90
CA ALA A 162 15.92 -5.13 9.35
C ALA A 162 17.32 -4.88 9.91
N LEU A 163 17.76 -3.62 10.04
CA LEU A 163 19.03 -3.27 10.63
C LEU A 163 19.07 -3.63 12.12
N ALA A 164 18.03 -3.32 12.89
CA ALA A 164 17.96 -3.65 14.31
C ALA A 164 17.90 -5.18 14.55
N SER A 165 17.30 -5.95 13.67
CA SER A 165 17.26 -7.41 13.80
C SER A 165 18.50 -8.12 13.26
N GLY A 166 19.16 -7.53 12.26
CA GLY A 166 20.31 -8.13 11.58
C GLY A 166 21.67 -7.78 12.19
N ALA A 167 21.75 -6.79 13.08
CA ALA A 167 22.99 -6.32 13.66
C ALA A 167 22.84 -6.08 15.19
N ALA A 168 23.55 -6.86 15.99
CA ALA A 168 23.39 -6.91 17.44
C ALA A 168 23.59 -5.56 18.19
N ALA A 169 24.29 -4.61 17.58
CA ALA A 169 24.59 -3.31 18.19
C ALA A 169 23.78 -2.15 17.64
N LEU A 170 22.89 -2.38 16.65
CA LEU A 170 22.08 -1.31 16.06
C LEU A 170 20.72 -1.20 16.74
N PRO A 171 20.35 -0.02 17.27
CA PRO A 171 19.04 0.18 17.88
C PRO A 171 17.94 0.26 16.82
N LEU A 172 16.71 -0.04 17.23
CA LEU A 172 15.54 0.28 16.45
C LEU A 172 15.30 1.80 16.48
N VAL A 173 15.29 2.44 15.30
CA VAL A 173 15.03 3.88 15.18
C VAL A 173 13.58 4.09 14.72
N ALA A 174 12.84 4.96 15.44
CA ALA A 174 11.51 5.38 15.04
C ALA A 174 11.61 6.36 13.85
N ILE A 175 11.10 5.92 12.68
CA ILE A 175 11.27 6.67 11.43
C ILE A 175 10.14 7.70 11.19
N TYR A 176 9.00 7.57 11.87
CA TYR A 176 7.80 8.40 11.68
C TYR A 176 7.35 9.08 12.97
N ASP A 177 8.26 9.36 13.90
CA ASP A 177 7.91 10.21 15.03
C ASP A 177 7.78 11.68 14.59
N GLU A 178 6.92 12.45 15.24
CA GLU A 178 6.34 13.71 14.77
C GLU A 178 7.34 14.86 14.53
N SER A 179 8.61 14.62 14.60
CA SER A 179 9.66 15.56 14.28
C SER A 179 10.76 14.91 13.46
N PRO A 180 10.65 14.89 12.12
CA PRO A 180 11.81 14.63 11.30
C PRO A 180 12.67 15.91 11.24
N ASP A 181 13.26 16.34 12.30
CA ASP A 181 14.56 16.97 12.20
C ASP A 181 15.49 15.87 11.68
N LEU A 182 15.42 15.72 10.33
CA LEU A 182 16.31 14.83 9.62
C LEU A 182 17.71 15.31 9.99
N ALA A 183 18.36 14.55 10.86
CA ALA A 183 19.78 14.74 11.12
C ALA A 183 20.48 15.06 9.80
N GLY A 184 21.47 15.90 9.82
CA GLY A 184 22.25 16.21 8.61
C GLY A 184 22.66 14.92 7.89
N PRO A 185 23.27 14.99 6.72
CA PRO A 185 23.72 13.78 6.01
C PRO A 185 24.75 12.97 6.81
N ILE A 186 25.36 13.60 7.80
CA ILE A 186 26.34 13.00 8.71
C ILE A 186 25.72 13.01 10.11
N GLY A 187 25.35 11.84 10.62
CA GLY A 187 24.88 11.69 12.01
C GLY A 187 26.05 11.66 12.98
N ALA A 188 25.90 12.31 14.13
CA ALA A 188 26.93 12.39 15.16
C ALA A 188 26.92 11.16 16.10
N ASP A 189 25.81 10.40 16.11
CA ASP A 189 25.68 9.15 16.83
C ASP A 189 25.04 8.06 15.96
N THR A 190 24.91 6.84 16.51
CA THR A 190 24.38 5.68 15.78
C THR A 190 22.91 5.88 15.36
N ALA A 191 22.07 6.50 16.19
CA ALA A 191 20.67 6.70 15.88
C ALA A 191 20.48 7.73 14.77
N GLU A 192 21.21 8.85 14.82
CA GLU A 192 21.24 9.86 13.77
C GLU A 192 21.79 9.29 12.44
N ALA A 193 22.88 8.50 12.51
CA ALA A 193 23.47 7.87 11.33
C ALA A 193 22.49 6.89 10.68
N LEU A 194 21.77 6.08 11.47
CA LEU A 194 20.71 5.20 10.99
C LEU A 194 19.56 5.99 10.36
N GLY A 195 19.04 7.00 11.04
CA GLY A 195 17.96 7.86 10.53
C GLY A 195 18.34 8.52 9.21
N SER A 196 19.53 9.12 9.15
CA SER A 196 20.07 9.74 7.95
C SER A 196 20.20 8.75 6.79
N GLY A 197 20.85 7.60 7.02
CA GLY A 197 21.08 6.57 6.01
C GLY A 197 19.79 5.99 5.48
N ILE A 198 18.86 5.63 6.35
CA ILE A 198 17.57 5.04 5.99
C ILE A 198 16.72 6.00 5.13
N LEU A 199 16.53 7.24 5.61
CA LEU A 199 15.63 8.18 4.93
C LEU A 199 16.23 8.73 3.64
N ARG A 200 17.52 9.07 3.65
CA ARG A 200 18.20 9.55 2.43
C ARG A 200 18.41 8.43 1.43
N GLY A 201 18.69 7.20 1.91
CA GLY A 201 18.79 6.01 1.07
C GLY A 201 17.45 5.71 0.38
N ALA A 202 16.34 5.71 1.12
CA ALA A 202 15.02 5.50 0.55
C ALA A 202 14.64 6.59 -0.47
N ARG A 203 14.94 7.87 -0.16
CA ARG A 203 14.72 8.98 -1.11
C ARG A 203 15.57 8.84 -2.36
N GLY A 204 16.86 8.51 -2.21
CA GLY A 204 17.75 8.31 -3.33
C GLY A 204 17.32 7.13 -4.22
N ALA A 205 16.97 6.01 -3.61
CA ALA A 205 16.44 4.85 -4.31
C ALA A 205 15.14 5.17 -5.07
N LEU A 206 14.20 5.87 -4.43
CA LEU A 206 12.95 6.29 -5.08
C LEU A 206 13.22 7.20 -6.29
N THR A 207 14.09 8.20 -6.14
CA THR A 207 14.45 9.12 -7.23
C THR A 207 15.06 8.38 -8.41
N ALA A 208 16.01 7.47 -8.15
CA ALA A 208 16.65 6.67 -9.20
C ALA A 208 15.63 5.74 -9.88
N LEU A 209 14.84 5.00 -9.11
CA LEU A 209 13.82 4.09 -9.65
C LEU A 209 12.79 4.80 -10.52
N ILE A 210 12.34 5.99 -10.15
CA ILE A 210 11.42 6.79 -10.97
C ILE A 210 12.11 7.20 -12.28
N ALA A 211 13.33 7.76 -12.22
CA ALA A 211 14.06 8.23 -13.38
C ALA A 211 14.33 7.08 -14.37
N GLU A 212 14.86 5.96 -13.89
CA GLU A 212 15.13 4.78 -14.70
C GLU A 212 13.85 4.15 -15.27
N SER A 213 12.74 4.15 -14.52
CA SER A 213 11.46 3.66 -15.01
C SER A 213 10.92 4.55 -16.14
N ILE A 214 11.05 5.87 -16.03
CA ILE A 214 10.67 6.82 -17.10
C ILE A 214 11.51 6.58 -18.35
N GLU A 215 12.81 6.44 -18.21
CA GLU A 215 13.73 6.16 -19.33
C GLU A 215 13.36 4.84 -20.02
N GLU A 216 13.14 3.79 -19.26
CA GLU A 216 12.76 2.48 -19.77
C GLU A 216 11.40 2.51 -20.48
N MET A 217 10.39 3.17 -19.93
CA MET A 217 9.07 3.33 -20.55
C MET A 217 9.18 4.13 -21.85
N THR A 218 9.97 5.19 -21.88
CA THR A 218 10.24 5.99 -23.08
C THR A 218 10.99 5.19 -24.14
N ARG A 219 11.93 4.35 -23.74
CA ARG A 219 12.68 3.45 -24.67
C ARG A 219 11.76 2.40 -25.29
N ARG A 220 10.78 1.87 -24.53
CA ARG A 220 9.79 0.90 -25.04
C ARG A 220 8.78 1.53 -26.00
N ASP A 221 8.48 2.80 -25.83
CA ASP A 221 7.54 3.55 -26.66
C ASP A 221 8.05 4.98 -26.92
N PRO A 222 8.98 5.15 -27.89
CA PRO A 222 9.64 6.45 -28.14
C PRO A 222 8.69 7.56 -28.60
N GLY A 223 7.49 7.23 -29.03
CA GLY A 223 6.47 8.21 -29.45
C GLY A 223 5.49 8.62 -28.33
N ALA A 224 5.61 8.02 -27.14
CA ALA A 224 4.73 8.35 -26.02
C ALA A 224 5.21 9.61 -25.28
N PRO A 225 4.28 10.44 -24.76
CA PRO A 225 4.60 11.47 -23.79
C PRO A 225 5.20 10.85 -22.49
N THR A 226 6.00 11.63 -21.78
CA THR A 226 6.57 11.21 -20.47
C THR A 226 5.47 10.71 -19.54
N PRO A 227 5.64 9.55 -18.86
CA PRO A 227 4.68 9.01 -17.92
C PRO A 227 4.31 9.99 -16.79
N ALA A 228 3.11 9.80 -16.26
CA ALA A 228 2.61 10.56 -15.10
C ALA A 228 3.11 9.99 -13.78
#